data_a4769d47617837c29004d788be9962e3
#
_entry.id   a4769d47617837c29004d788be9962e3
#
_cell.length_a   1.000
_cell.length_b   1.000
_cell.length_c   1.000
_cell.angle_alpha   90.00
_cell.angle_beta   90.00
_cell.angle_gamma   90.00
#
_symmetry.space_group_name_H-M   'P 1'
#
loop_
_entity.id
_entity.type
_entity.pdbx_description
1 polymer ?
#
loop_
_entity_poly.entity_id
_entity_poly.type
_entity_poly.pdbx_seq_one_letter_code
_entity_poly.pdbx_strand_id
1 'polypeptide(L)'
;ALSEYDQSLAEAKRTNRMVEALELFKSVCNNRAFSETSIMLFLNKKDIFAEKILDSDIAAQKPFADYPGPPKDFNSGVLYFIQKFKDCLIDDDFNDSFIHVTCATDTNNMEFVLDSTRTIIMTDNLRRSGFLGSR
;
A
#
# COMPACT_ATOMS: atom_id res chain seq x y z
N ALA A 1 0.56 5.16 6.05
CA ALA A 1 2.00 5.28 5.80
C ALA A 1 2.76 4.06 6.33
N LEU A 2 3.81 3.65 5.63
CA LEU A 2 4.63 2.51 6.04
C LEU A 2 5.20 2.66 7.45
N SER A 3 5.60 3.88 7.83
CA SER A 3 6.22 4.17 9.12
C SER A 3 5.27 4.03 10.31
N GLU A 4 3.99 3.80 10.09
CA GLU A 4 2.98 3.73 11.16
C GLU A 4 2.70 2.32 11.67
N TYR A 5 3.44 1.31 11.21
CA TYR A 5 3.18 -0.09 11.57
C TYR A 5 3.32 -0.39 13.07
N ASP A 6 4.05 0.42 13.80
CA ASP A 6 4.24 0.28 15.26
C ASP A 6 3.50 1.35 16.07
N GLN A 7 2.63 2.13 15.44
CA GLN A 7 1.89 3.22 16.09
C GLN A 7 0.44 2.84 16.35
N SER A 8 -0.09 3.33 17.48
CA SER A 8 -1.49 3.18 17.83
C SER A 8 -2.16 4.54 17.85
N LEU A 9 -3.48 4.55 17.61
CA LEU A 9 -4.26 5.78 17.72
C LEU A 9 -4.30 6.26 19.17
N ALA A 10 -4.18 7.57 19.38
CA ALA A 10 -4.25 8.18 20.70
C ALA A 10 -5.61 7.95 21.39
N GLU A 11 -6.68 7.88 20.62
CA GLU A 11 -8.05 7.70 21.10
C GLU A 11 -8.41 6.23 21.35
N ALA A 12 -7.76 5.32 20.62
CA ALA A 12 -7.98 3.88 20.73
C ALA A 12 -6.64 3.19 20.88
N LYS A 13 -6.10 3.18 22.09
CA LYS A 13 -4.74 2.70 22.42
C LYS A 13 -4.45 1.25 21.98
N ARG A 14 -5.44 0.52 21.48
CA ARG A 14 -5.31 -0.88 21.09
C ARG A 14 -5.29 -1.09 19.58
N THR A 15 -5.62 -0.06 18.79
CA THR A 15 -5.70 -0.20 17.34
C THR A 15 -4.43 0.33 16.70
N ASN A 16 -3.72 -0.56 16.02
CA ASN A 16 -2.53 -0.21 15.25
C ASN A 16 -2.93 0.61 14.02
N ARG A 17 -2.20 1.68 13.75
CA ARG A 17 -2.51 2.59 12.64
C ARG A 17 -2.38 1.92 11.26
N MET A 18 -1.48 0.96 11.12
CA MET A 18 -1.36 0.19 9.88
C MET A 18 -2.57 -0.73 9.68
N VAL A 19 -3.07 -1.34 10.76
CA VAL A 19 -4.28 -2.17 10.69
C VAL A 19 -5.48 -1.32 10.26
N GLU A 20 -5.61 -0.10 10.76
CA GLU A 20 -6.67 0.80 10.31
C GLU A 20 -6.56 1.15 8.84
N ALA A 21 -5.34 1.40 8.35
CA ALA A 21 -5.11 1.65 6.93
C ALA A 21 -5.51 0.44 6.08
N LEU A 22 -5.21 -0.77 6.55
CA LEU A 22 -5.62 -2.01 5.88
C LEU A 22 -7.14 -2.15 5.84
N GLU A 23 -7.82 -1.87 6.93
CA GLU A 23 -9.29 -1.94 7.00
C GLU A 23 -9.95 -0.90 6.09
N LEU A 24 -9.42 0.32 6.07
CA LEU A 24 -9.90 1.37 5.19
C LEU A 24 -9.72 0.99 3.73
N PHE A 25 -8.55 0.49 3.36
CA PHE A 25 -8.26 0.04 2.00
C PHE A 25 -9.21 -1.09 1.57
N LYS A 26 -9.41 -2.07 2.44
CA LYS A 26 -10.35 -3.15 2.21
C LYS A 26 -11.78 -2.64 1.96
N SER A 27 -12.23 -1.71 2.78
CA SER A 27 -13.55 -1.12 2.67
C SER A 27 -13.74 -0.38 1.34
N VAL A 28 -12.74 0.41 0.93
CA VAL A 28 -12.80 1.19 -0.31
C VAL A 28 -12.76 0.28 -1.54
N CYS A 29 -11.80 -0.65 -1.59
CA CYS A 29 -11.59 -1.51 -2.76
C CYS A 29 -12.74 -2.49 -3.00
N ASN A 30 -13.41 -2.92 -1.93
CA ASN A 30 -14.51 -3.89 -2.03
C ASN A 30 -15.89 -3.23 -2.06
N ASN A 31 -15.95 -1.91 -2.09
CA ASN A 31 -17.19 -1.16 -2.18
C ASN A 31 -17.67 -1.15 -3.65
N ARG A 32 -18.92 -1.54 -3.87
CA ARG A 32 -19.51 -1.56 -5.22
C ARG A 32 -19.51 -0.21 -5.91
N ALA A 33 -19.59 0.88 -5.14
CA ALA A 33 -19.55 2.23 -5.69
C ALA A 33 -18.24 2.52 -6.44
N PHE A 34 -17.16 1.80 -6.12
CA PHE A 34 -15.84 1.97 -6.71
C PHE A 34 -15.44 0.81 -7.63
N SER A 35 -16.37 -0.07 -8.01
CA SER A 35 -16.06 -1.28 -8.79
C SER A 35 -15.43 -0.99 -10.15
N GLU A 36 -15.72 0.16 -10.74
CA GLU A 36 -15.16 0.60 -12.02
C GLU A 36 -14.16 1.74 -11.87
N THR A 37 -13.80 2.09 -10.64
CA THR A 37 -12.85 3.15 -10.34
C THR A 37 -11.44 2.57 -10.25
N SER A 38 -10.49 3.22 -10.92
CA SER A 38 -9.07 2.89 -10.77
C SER A 38 -8.59 3.38 -9.42
N ILE A 39 -8.07 2.46 -8.59
CA ILE A 39 -7.58 2.77 -7.25
C ILE A 39 -6.08 2.60 -7.23
N MET A 40 -5.38 3.63 -6.74
CA MET A 40 -3.94 3.63 -6.59
C MET A 40 -3.58 3.57 -5.11
N LEU A 41 -2.63 2.71 -4.76
CA LEU A 41 -2.13 2.61 -3.39
C LEU A 41 -0.74 3.21 -3.30
N PHE A 42 -0.59 4.21 -2.45
CA PHE A 42 0.70 4.82 -2.14
C PHE A 42 1.15 4.43 -0.74
N LEU A 43 2.18 3.60 -0.65
CA LEU A 43 2.83 3.26 0.60
C LEU A 43 3.91 4.31 0.85
N ASN A 44 3.51 5.39 1.50
CA ASN A 44 4.33 6.59 1.67
C ASN A 44 5.28 6.49 2.87
N LYS A 45 6.18 7.45 2.98
CA LYS A 45 7.16 7.58 4.05
C LYS A 45 8.14 6.42 4.13
N LYS A 46 8.59 5.94 2.97
CA LYS A 46 9.60 4.86 2.89
C LYS A 46 10.91 5.23 3.58
N ASP A 47 11.27 6.52 3.59
CA ASP A 47 12.47 7.04 4.24
C ASP A 47 12.41 6.83 5.76
N ILE A 48 11.30 7.20 6.37
CA ILE A 48 11.08 7.02 7.81
C ILE A 48 10.98 5.53 8.15
N PHE A 49 10.34 4.75 7.29
CA PHE A 49 10.25 3.30 7.45
C PHE A 49 11.63 2.65 7.44
N ALA A 50 12.50 3.06 6.50
CA ALA A 50 13.86 2.52 6.41
C ALA A 50 14.67 2.75 7.68
N GLU A 51 14.51 3.90 8.33
CA GLU A 51 15.14 4.18 9.60
C GLU A 51 14.50 3.41 10.75
N LYS A 52 13.18 3.39 10.81
CA LYS A 52 12.42 2.78 11.91
C LYS A 52 12.62 1.27 11.98
N ILE A 53 12.70 0.58 10.85
CA ILE A 53 12.81 -0.88 10.82
C ILE A 53 14.11 -1.37 11.45
N LEU A 54 15.11 -0.52 11.55
CA LEU A 54 16.37 -0.86 12.21
C LEU A 54 16.22 -1.00 13.74
N ASP A 55 15.24 -0.34 14.32
CA ASP A 55 15.04 -0.27 15.77
C ASP A 55 13.72 -0.88 16.23
N SER A 56 12.73 -0.99 15.34
CA SER A 56 11.40 -1.47 15.68
C SER A 56 11.03 -2.65 14.81
N ASP A 57 10.95 -3.82 15.43
CA ASP A 57 10.73 -5.08 14.72
C ASP A 57 9.25 -5.24 14.32
N ILE A 58 9.00 -5.61 13.07
CA ILE A 58 7.64 -5.84 12.57
C ILE A 58 6.97 -6.98 13.35
N ALA A 59 7.68 -8.08 13.55
CA ALA A 59 7.15 -9.24 14.25
C ALA A 59 6.83 -9.00 15.72
N ALA A 60 7.42 -7.95 16.32
CA ALA A 60 7.12 -7.57 17.69
C ALA A 60 5.75 -6.89 17.84
N GLN A 61 5.17 -6.42 16.74
CA GLN A 61 3.82 -5.87 16.72
C GLN A 61 2.81 -7.01 16.59
N LYS A 62 1.88 -7.10 17.53
CA LYS A 62 0.90 -8.22 17.58
C LYS A 62 0.18 -8.49 16.26
N PRO A 63 -0.34 -7.47 15.54
CA PRO A 63 -1.03 -7.73 14.28
C PRO A 63 -0.13 -8.32 13.19
N PHE A 64 1.18 -8.19 13.34
CA PHE A 64 2.18 -8.58 12.34
C PHE A 64 3.15 -9.65 12.87
N ALA A 65 2.73 -10.40 13.88
CA ALA A 65 3.54 -11.47 14.47
C ALA A 65 3.87 -12.59 13.49
N ASP A 66 3.11 -12.69 12.40
CA ASP A 66 3.35 -13.67 11.32
C ASP A 66 4.39 -13.23 10.29
N TYR A 67 5.05 -12.09 10.50
CA TYR A 67 6.08 -11.62 9.59
C TYR A 67 7.20 -12.65 9.47
N PRO A 68 7.42 -13.24 8.26
CA PRO A 68 8.36 -14.32 8.09
C PRO A 68 9.77 -13.87 7.73
N GLY A 69 9.93 -12.60 7.41
CA GLY A 69 11.19 -12.08 6.90
C GLY A 69 12.25 -11.85 7.97
N PRO A 70 13.48 -11.57 7.57
CA PRO A 70 14.52 -11.21 8.53
C PRO A 70 14.21 -9.86 9.17
N PRO A 71 14.63 -9.68 10.45
CA PRO A 71 14.49 -8.37 11.09
C PRO A 71 15.41 -7.34 10.42
N LYS A 72 15.04 -6.07 10.53
CA LYS A 72 15.84 -4.94 10.03
C LYS A 72 16.05 -4.93 8.51
N ASP A 73 15.20 -5.65 7.77
CA ASP A 73 15.30 -5.73 6.32
C ASP A 73 14.19 -4.91 5.67
N PHE A 74 14.58 -3.78 5.07
CA PHE A 74 13.67 -2.85 4.40
C PHE A 74 12.85 -3.53 3.29
N ASN A 75 13.52 -4.25 2.40
CA ASN A 75 12.86 -4.86 1.25
C ASN A 75 11.84 -5.93 1.67
N SER A 76 12.21 -6.80 2.60
CA SER A 76 11.30 -7.83 3.11
C SER A 76 10.11 -7.21 3.83
N GLY A 77 10.33 -6.13 4.60
CA GLY A 77 9.26 -5.42 5.27
C GLY A 77 8.28 -4.77 4.31
N VAL A 78 8.78 -4.12 3.26
CA VAL A 78 7.94 -3.51 2.23
C VAL A 78 7.10 -4.57 1.52
N LEU A 79 7.71 -5.67 1.11
CA LEU A 79 7.00 -6.76 0.42
C LEU A 79 5.92 -7.38 1.31
N TYR A 80 6.19 -7.51 2.61
CA TYR A 80 5.22 -8.01 3.56
C TYR A 80 3.98 -7.11 3.63
N PHE A 81 4.16 -5.79 3.73
CA PHE A 81 3.03 -4.88 3.79
C PHE A 81 2.29 -4.77 2.45
N ILE A 82 3.00 -4.82 1.33
CA ILE A 82 2.36 -4.91 0.01
C ILE A 82 1.43 -6.13 -0.04
N GLN A 83 1.90 -7.29 0.41
CA GLN A 83 1.10 -8.50 0.42
C GLN A 83 -0.10 -8.38 1.36
N LYS A 84 0.07 -7.74 2.52
CA LYS A 84 -1.04 -7.50 3.45
C LYS A 84 -2.16 -6.67 2.80
N PHE A 85 -1.80 -5.63 2.05
CA PHE A 85 -2.80 -4.84 1.33
C PHE A 85 -3.46 -5.65 0.21
N LYS A 86 -2.71 -6.44 -0.52
CA LYS A 86 -3.25 -7.32 -1.57
C LYS A 86 -4.21 -8.36 -1.00
N ASP A 87 -3.92 -8.89 0.17
CA ASP A 87 -4.79 -9.87 0.86
C ASP A 87 -6.14 -9.28 1.29
N CYS A 88 -6.26 -7.97 1.35
CA CYS A 88 -7.54 -7.30 1.63
C CYS A 88 -8.53 -7.37 0.47
N LEU A 89 -8.08 -7.72 -0.73
CA LEU A 89 -8.88 -7.68 -1.94
C LEU A 89 -9.62 -9.00 -2.11
N ILE A 90 -10.91 -8.89 -2.48
CA ILE A 90 -11.73 -10.05 -2.82
C ILE A 90 -11.41 -10.50 -4.24
N ASP A 91 -11.04 -9.57 -5.10
CA ASP A 91 -10.81 -9.78 -6.52
C ASP A 91 -9.32 -9.65 -6.84
N ASP A 92 -8.77 -10.62 -7.59
CA ASP A 92 -7.36 -10.64 -7.98
C ASP A 92 -7.02 -9.65 -9.11
N ASP A 93 -7.98 -8.86 -9.54
CA ASP A 93 -7.82 -7.92 -10.66
C ASP A 93 -6.95 -6.69 -10.32
N PHE A 94 -6.52 -6.55 -9.06
CA PHE A 94 -5.68 -5.44 -8.67
C PHE A 94 -4.25 -5.64 -9.17
N ASN A 95 -3.85 -4.79 -10.10
CA ASN A 95 -2.54 -4.86 -10.73
C ASN A 95 -1.47 -4.26 -9.80
N ASP A 96 -0.33 -4.94 -9.67
CA ASP A 96 0.83 -4.45 -8.92
C ASP A 96 1.31 -3.08 -9.41
N SER A 97 1.03 -2.73 -10.66
CA SER A 97 1.33 -1.40 -11.21
C SER A 97 0.59 -0.26 -10.50
N PHE A 98 -0.46 -0.56 -9.74
CA PHE A 98 -1.20 0.42 -8.96
C PHE A 98 -0.65 0.62 -7.55
N ILE A 99 0.42 -0.10 -7.19
CA ILE A 99 1.05 0.02 -5.87
C ILE A 99 2.40 0.72 -6.02
N HIS A 100 2.57 1.83 -5.30
CA HIS A 100 3.79 2.62 -5.32
C HIS A 100 4.34 2.84 -3.91
N VAL A 101 5.62 2.57 -3.73
CA VAL A 101 6.33 2.87 -2.48
C VAL A 101 7.02 4.22 -2.65
N THR A 102 6.61 5.19 -1.85
CA THR A 102 6.95 6.59 -2.09
C THR A 102 7.55 7.30 -0.88
N CYS A 103 8.25 8.40 -1.17
CA CYS A 103 8.67 9.40 -0.20
C CYS A 103 8.21 10.76 -0.72
N ALA A 104 7.24 11.39 -0.04
CA ALA A 104 6.66 12.64 -0.49
C ALA A 104 7.63 13.83 -0.44
N THR A 105 8.75 13.70 0.27
CA THR A 105 9.79 14.73 0.33
C THR A 105 10.76 14.67 -0.84
N ASP A 106 10.74 13.57 -1.63
CA ASP A 106 11.56 13.42 -2.82
C ASP A 106 10.77 13.86 -4.04
N THR A 107 11.01 15.10 -4.49
CA THR A 107 10.26 15.72 -5.59
C THR A 107 10.41 14.93 -6.89
N ASN A 108 11.63 14.50 -7.24
CA ASN A 108 11.86 13.75 -8.48
C ASN A 108 11.15 12.40 -8.46
N ASN A 109 11.17 11.71 -7.33
CA ASN A 109 10.46 10.45 -7.15
C ASN A 109 8.95 10.65 -7.30
N MET A 110 8.40 11.72 -6.71
CA MET A 110 6.97 12.00 -6.79
C MET A 110 6.54 12.38 -8.21
N GLU A 111 7.34 13.14 -8.95
CA GLU A 111 7.05 13.46 -10.35
C GLU A 111 6.99 12.19 -11.19
N PHE A 112 7.97 11.31 -11.05
CA PHE A 112 7.99 10.03 -11.75
C PHE A 112 6.77 9.18 -11.43
N VAL A 113 6.42 9.08 -10.15
CA VAL A 113 5.26 8.31 -9.70
C VAL A 113 3.96 8.89 -10.28
N LEU A 114 3.80 10.21 -10.25
CA LEU A 114 2.60 10.86 -10.79
C LEU A 114 2.46 10.65 -12.29
N ASP A 115 3.55 10.75 -13.05
CA ASP A 115 3.54 10.51 -14.49
C ASP A 115 3.19 9.05 -14.80
N SER A 116 3.79 8.10 -14.10
CA SER A 116 3.49 6.67 -14.23
C SER A 116 2.04 6.38 -13.90
N THR A 117 1.53 6.98 -12.83
CA THR A 117 0.13 6.84 -12.39
C THR A 117 -0.83 7.35 -13.47
N ARG A 118 -0.54 8.51 -14.04
CA ARG A 118 -1.38 9.09 -15.08
C ARG A 118 -1.46 8.16 -16.30
N THR A 119 -0.34 7.62 -16.73
CA THR A 119 -0.28 6.68 -17.85
C THR A 119 -1.07 5.41 -17.56
N ILE A 120 -0.92 4.84 -16.35
CA ILE A 120 -1.61 3.63 -15.94
C ILE A 120 -3.12 3.84 -15.92
N ILE A 121 -3.58 4.95 -15.34
CA ILE A 121 -5.01 5.29 -15.26
C ILE A 121 -5.59 5.46 -16.67
N MET A 122 -4.89 6.18 -17.55
CA MET A 122 -5.33 6.38 -18.93
C MET A 122 -5.44 5.06 -19.67
N THR A 123 -4.45 4.18 -19.54
CA THR A 123 -4.45 2.86 -20.17
C THR A 123 -5.60 2.00 -19.66
N ASP A 124 -5.81 1.98 -18.35
CA ASP A 124 -6.89 1.22 -17.73
C ASP A 124 -8.26 1.71 -18.20
N ASN A 125 -8.46 3.02 -18.26
CA ASN A 125 -9.70 3.62 -18.75
C ASN A 125 -9.97 3.26 -20.21
N LEU A 126 -8.94 3.26 -21.05
CA LEU A 126 -9.05 2.88 -22.46
C LEU A 126 -9.45 1.40 -22.60
N ARG A 127 -8.89 0.52 -21.78
CA ARG A 127 -9.26 -0.90 -21.77
C ARG A 127 -10.71 -1.09 -21.36
N ARG A 128 -11.15 -0.41 -20.31
CA ARG A 128 -12.53 -0.48 -19.84
C ARG A 128 -13.54 0.03 -20.86
N SER A 129 -13.14 1.00 -21.67
CA SER A 129 -13.97 1.53 -22.75
C SER A 129 -13.88 0.71 -24.04
N GLY A 130 -13.04 -0.34 -24.09
CA GLY A 130 -12.90 -1.23 -25.23
C GLY A 130 -11.92 -0.77 -26.30
N PHE A 131 -11.24 0.36 -26.11
CA PHE A 131 -10.29 0.88 -27.11
C PHE A 131 -9.01 0.07 -27.23
N LEU A 132 -8.61 -0.64 -26.16
CA LEU A 132 -7.36 -1.42 -26.14
C LEU A 132 -7.61 -2.93 -26.19
N GLY A 133 -8.79 -3.34 -26.59
CA GLY A 133 -9.14 -4.75 -26.68
C GLY A 133 -9.50 -5.38 -25.32
N SER A 134 -9.89 -6.66 -25.36
CA SER A 134 -10.27 -7.42 -24.17
C SER A 134 -9.03 -7.89 -23.40
N ARG A 135 -9.22 -8.00 -22.11
CA ARG A 135 -8.21 -8.63 -21.24
C ARG A 135 -8.02 -10.10 -21.60
#